data_df811319b3182cca8e6725046dce6789
#
_entry.id   df811319b3182cca8e6725046dce6789
#
_cell.length_a   1.000
_cell.length_b   1.000
_cell.length_c   1.000
_cell.angle_alpha   90.00
_cell.angle_beta   90.00
_cell.angle_gamma   90.00
#
_symmetry.space_group_name_H-M   'P 1'
#
loop_
_entity.id
_entity.type
_entity.pdbx_description
1 polymer ?
#
loop_
_entity_poly.entity_id
_entity_poly.type
_entity_poly.pdbx_seq_one_letter_code
_entity_poly.pdbx_strand_id
1 'polypeptide(L)'
;MPGGELDHLPGLRARTHDVINSRGPETLKDLIDELGSSARAATAVGAAAAGDFAVVAVPLKVINNMPAEELAGKIVLDTNNYMIWRDGHIPVIDSGEKTVYELRQEQLRRSMVVQAFTHVQAPRITTAGRPAGHPRRLALPVSSDFPEAVELVTRLYDRFGFDAVDNSPLSEAWRSAPGQPAWDALQHQTRDELTADLARARRTTTAGGRDRG
;
A
#
# COMPACT_ATOMS: atom_id res chain seq x y z
N MET A 1 8.12 -14.02 26.24
CA MET A 1 7.00 -13.80 25.32
C MET A 1 5.96 -12.97 26.04
N PRO A 2 5.83 -11.66 25.86
CA PRO A 2 4.67 -10.93 26.33
C PRO A 2 3.65 -10.84 25.19
N GLY A 3 2.58 -11.65 25.29
CA GLY A 3 1.35 -11.41 24.59
C GLY A 3 0.60 -10.33 25.36
N GLY A 4 0.55 -9.14 24.83
CA GLY A 4 -0.16 -8.04 25.43
C GLY A 4 -0.42 -6.93 24.43
N GLU A 5 -1.67 -6.51 24.40
CA GLU A 5 -2.13 -5.22 23.83
C GLU A 5 -2.49 -5.12 22.35
N LEU A 6 -3.27 -6.07 21.85
CA LEU A 6 -4.11 -5.81 20.68
C LEU A 6 -5.61 -5.80 21.02
N ASP A 7 -5.96 -5.89 22.31
CA ASP A 7 -7.35 -6.03 22.77
C ASP A 7 -8.17 -4.72 22.75
N HIS A 8 -7.59 -3.59 22.36
CA HIS A 8 -8.26 -2.28 22.39
C HIS A 8 -8.68 -1.73 21.03
N LEU A 9 -8.51 -2.52 19.93
CA LEU A 9 -9.17 -2.20 18.67
C LEU A 9 -10.45 -3.02 18.58
N PRO A 10 -11.64 -2.39 18.56
CA PRO A 10 -12.85 -3.12 18.22
C PRO A 10 -12.69 -3.63 16.78
N GLY A 11 -12.45 -4.96 16.64
CA GLY A 11 -12.43 -5.63 15.34
C GLY A 11 -11.20 -6.48 15.01
N LEU A 12 -10.01 -6.27 15.61
CA LEU A 12 -8.83 -7.12 15.36
C LEU A 12 -8.81 -8.37 16.27
N ARG A 13 -9.89 -9.13 16.32
CA ARG A 13 -9.84 -10.50 16.81
C ARG A 13 -9.10 -11.37 15.79
N ALA A 14 -8.44 -12.44 16.24
CA ALA A 14 -7.86 -13.45 15.36
C ALA A 14 -8.96 -14.02 14.44
N ARG A 15 -9.16 -13.40 13.29
CA ARG A 15 -10.13 -13.82 12.28
C ARG A 15 -9.40 -14.55 11.17
N THR A 16 -10.09 -15.45 10.53
CA THR A 16 -9.64 -16.09 9.29
C THR A 16 -9.42 -15.01 8.26
N HIS A 17 -8.22 -14.94 7.68
CA HIS A 17 -7.91 -14.00 6.61
C HIS A 17 -8.42 -14.55 5.29
N ASP A 18 -9.18 -13.75 4.55
CA ASP A 18 -9.56 -14.11 3.19
C ASP A 18 -8.42 -13.78 2.23
N VAL A 19 -8.13 -14.71 1.34
CA VAL A 19 -7.11 -14.56 0.31
C VAL A 19 -7.79 -14.51 -1.04
N ILE A 20 -7.42 -13.55 -1.89
CA ILE A 20 -7.96 -13.43 -3.24
C ILE A 20 -6.86 -13.54 -4.30
N ASN A 21 -7.28 -13.89 -5.52
CA ASN A 21 -6.41 -13.92 -6.68
C ASN A 21 -7.18 -13.41 -7.91
N SER A 22 -6.52 -12.69 -8.79
CA SER A 22 -7.13 -12.14 -10.01
C SER A 22 -7.62 -13.21 -11.00
N ARG A 23 -7.20 -14.46 -10.84
CA ARG A 23 -7.59 -15.61 -11.69
C ARG A 23 -8.67 -16.49 -11.07
N GLY A 24 -9.02 -16.28 -9.79
CA GLY A 24 -10.06 -17.03 -9.10
C GLY A 24 -9.56 -17.84 -7.89
N PRO A 25 -10.49 -18.24 -6.99
CA PRO A 25 -10.17 -18.92 -5.73
C PRO A 25 -9.48 -20.27 -5.90
N GLU A 26 -9.76 -20.98 -7.00
CA GLU A 26 -9.20 -22.30 -7.30
C GLU A 26 -7.68 -22.28 -7.49
N THR A 27 -7.12 -21.12 -7.85
CA THR A 27 -5.67 -20.97 -8.04
C THR A 27 -4.90 -20.76 -6.73
N LEU A 28 -5.61 -20.70 -5.61
CA LEU A 28 -5.05 -20.43 -4.27
C LEU A 28 -4.88 -21.70 -3.43
N LYS A 29 -5.18 -22.89 -4.00
CA LYS A 29 -5.21 -24.14 -3.22
C LYS A 29 -3.92 -24.37 -2.42
N ASP A 30 -2.77 -24.28 -3.05
CA ASP A 30 -1.48 -24.56 -2.40
C ASP A 30 -1.20 -23.56 -1.27
N LEU A 31 -1.53 -22.27 -1.48
CA LEU A 31 -1.38 -21.23 -0.45
C LEU A 31 -2.34 -21.47 0.74
N ILE A 32 -3.57 -21.86 0.47
CA ILE A 32 -4.54 -22.19 1.54
C ILE A 32 -4.09 -23.43 2.32
N ASP A 33 -3.57 -24.44 1.64
CA ASP A 33 -3.04 -25.64 2.29
C ASP A 33 -1.84 -25.31 3.21
N GLU A 34 -1.00 -24.35 2.81
CA GLU A 34 0.13 -23.82 3.63
C GLU A 34 -0.37 -23.02 4.85
N LEU A 35 -1.33 -22.10 4.65
CA LEU A 35 -1.84 -21.20 5.69
C LEU A 35 -2.84 -21.90 6.66
N GLY A 36 -3.41 -23.04 6.25
CA GLY A 36 -4.33 -23.82 7.05
C GLY A 36 -5.61 -23.05 7.42
N SER A 37 -6.09 -23.25 8.65
CA SER A 37 -7.33 -22.63 9.14
C SER A 37 -7.28 -21.09 9.29
N SER A 38 -6.11 -20.49 9.12
CA SER A 38 -5.94 -19.04 9.20
C SER A 38 -6.39 -18.31 7.94
N ALA A 39 -6.64 -19.03 6.84
CA ALA A 39 -7.03 -18.42 5.58
C ALA A 39 -8.04 -19.29 4.82
N ARG A 40 -8.82 -18.65 3.97
CA ARG A 40 -9.70 -19.31 3.00
C ARG A 40 -9.65 -18.57 1.66
N ALA A 41 -9.80 -19.30 0.58
CA ALA A 41 -9.94 -18.72 -0.73
C ALA A 41 -11.33 -18.11 -0.91
N ALA A 42 -11.41 -16.95 -1.55
CA ALA A 42 -12.64 -16.26 -1.86
C ALA A 42 -12.57 -15.55 -3.21
N THR A 43 -13.71 -15.14 -3.74
CA THR A 43 -13.77 -14.16 -4.83
C THR A 43 -13.39 -12.78 -4.31
N ALA A 44 -13.06 -11.84 -5.19
CA ALA A 44 -12.75 -10.46 -4.80
C ALA A 44 -13.90 -9.82 -4.00
N VAL A 45 -15.15 -10.05 -4.42
CA VAL A 45 -16.36 -9.59 -3.72
C VAL A 45 -16.48 -10.22 -2.33
N GLY A 46 -16.31 -11.55 -2.26
CA GLY A 46 -16.40 -12.29 -0.99
C GLY A 46 -15.34 -11.86 0.02
N ALA A 47 -14.09 -11.67 -0.42
CA ALA A 47 -13.01 -11.20 0.43
C ALA A 47 -13.23 -9.74 0.89
N ALA A 48 -13.64 -8.87 -0.02
CA ALA A 48 -13.96 -7.48 0.30
C ALA A 48 -15.11 -7.37 1.30
N ALA A 49 -16.14 -8.19 1.17
CA ALA A 49 -17.28 -8.22 2.11
C ALA A 49 -16.88 -8.71 3.51
N ALA A 50 -16.01 -9.72 3.59
CA ALA A 50 -15.66 -10.37 4.85
C ALA A 50 -14.59 -9.62 5.67
N GLY A 51 -13.64 -8.91 5.01
CA GLY A 51 -12.52 -8.25 5.67
C GLY A 51 -12.93 -6.99 6.43
N ASP A 52 -12.28 -6.71 7.54
CA ASP A 52 -12.40 -5.43 8.27
C ASP A 52 -11.68 -4.30 7.53
N PHE A 53 -10.62 -4.61 6.79
CA PHE A 53 -9.92 -3.76 5.82
C PHE A 53 -9.48 -4.61 4.63
N ALA A 54 -9.04 -3.98 3.56
CA ALA A 54 -8.57 -4.69 2.37
C ALA A 54 -7.14 -4.27 1.98
N VAL A 55 -6.40 -5.20 1.37
CA VAL A 55 -5.12 -4.92 0.72
C VAL A 55 -5.28 -5.11 -0.78
N VAL A 56 -4.99 -4.07 -1.56
CA VAL A 56 -5.03 -4.08 -3.01
C VAL A 56 -3.61 -4.25 -3.55
N ALA A 57 -3.33 -5.45 -4.05
CA ALA A 57 -2.04 -5.84 -4.63
C ALA A 57 -2.19 -6.37 -6.06
N VAL A 58 -3.10 -5.78 -6.83
CA VAL A 58 -3.37 -6.13 -8.23
C VAL A 58 -2.86 -5.05 -9.17
N PRO A 59 -2.42 -5.40 -10.41
CA PRO A 59 -1.93 -4.42 -11.38
C PRO A 59 -2.93 -3.28 -11.64
N LEU A 60 -2.44 -2.07 -11.90
CA LEU A 60 -3.28 -0.89 -12.15
C LEU A 60 -4.28 -1.07 -13.29
N LYS A 61 -3.90 -1.84 -14.32
CA LYS A 61 -4.76 -2.12 -15.49
C LYS A 61 -6.06 -2.86 -15.16
N VAL A 62 -6.17 -3.54 -14.01
CA VAL A 62 -7.42 -4.20 -13.56
C VAL A 62 -8.25 -3.36 -12.61
N ILE A 63 -7.91 -2.10 -12.49
CA ILE A 63 -8.45 -1.13 -11.55
C ILE A 63 -9.98 -0.93 -11.64
N ASN A 64 -10.56 -1.13 -12.83
CA ASN A 64 -11.99 -0.87 -13.07
C ASN A 64 -12.94 -1.95 -12.52
N ASN A 65 -12.40 -3.05 -12.00
CA ASN A 65 -13.18 -4.19 -11.51
C ASN A 65 -13.11 -4.36 -9.99
N MET A 66 -12.93 -3.25 -9.27
CA MET A 66 -12.89 -3.28 -7.80
C MET A 66 -14.31 -3.41 -7.21
N PRO A 67 -14.48 -4.23 -6.16
CA PRO A 67 -15.76 -4.40 -5.45
C PRO A 67 -16.05 -3.18 -4.56
N ALA A 68 -16.34 -2.05 -5.16
CA ALA A 68 -16.45 -0.75 -4.49
C ALA A 68 -17.57 -0.70 -3.44
N GLU A 69 -18.66 -1.43 -3.66
CA GLU A 69 -19.77 -1.49 -2.71
C GLU A 69 -19.39 -2.22 -1.43
N GLU A 70 -18.68 -3.35 -1.55
CA GLU A 70 -18.25 -4.17 -0.42
C GLU A 70 -17.09 -3.53 0.35
N LEU A 71 -16.33 -2.65 -0.30
CA LEU A 71 -15.25 -1.87 0.31
C LEU A 71 -15.73 -0.56 0.94
N ALA A 72 -17.00 -0.18 0.76
CA ALA A 72 -17.52 1.05 1.33
C ALA A 72 -17.37 1.11 2.86
N GLY A 73 -16.87 2.23 3.38
CA GLY A 73 -16.60 2.45 4.81
C GLY A 73 -15.36 1.72 5.34
N LYS A 74 -14.61 1.01 4.50
CA LYS A 74 -13.40 0.27 4.91
C LYS A 74 -12.13 1.02 4.55
N ILE A 75 -11.07 0.73 5.31
CA ILE A 75 -9.70 1.14 4.96
C ILE A 75 -9.18 0.21 3.86
N VAL A 76 -8.62 0.80 2.81
CA VAL A 76 -8.06 0.07 1.65
C VAL A 76 -6.59 0.44 1.50
N LEU A 77 -5.71 -0.52 1.86
CA LEU A 77 -4.27 -0.39 1.67
C LEU A 77 -3.93 -0.64 0.20
N ASP A 78 -3.46 0.38 -0.51
CA ASP A 78 -2.98 0.23 -1.89
C ASP A 78 -1.46 0.11 -1.91
N THR A 79 -0.98 -1.06 -2.38
CA THR A 79 0.45 -1.38 -2.45
C THR A 79 1.07 -1.13 -3.81
N ASN A 80 0.32 -0.51 -4.74
CA ASN A 80 0.78 -0.32 -6.11
C ASN A 80 1.77 0.84 -6.23
N ASN A 81 2.75 0.61 -7.10
CA ASN A 81 3.58 1.67 -7.68
C ASN A 81 3.28 1.74 -9.17
N TYR A 82 3.24 2.93 -9.74
CA TYR A 82 3.07 3.11 -11.18
C TYR A 82 4.40 2.90 -11.90
N MET A 83 4.36 1.99 -12.87
CA MET A 83 5.50 1.64 -13.72
C MET A 83 5.06 1.64 -15.18
N ILE A 84 5.48 2.62 -15.99
CA ILE A 84 5.08 2.77 -17.40
C ILE A 84 5.32 1.48 -18.20
N TRP A 85 6.44 0.80 -17.99
CA TRP A 85 6.78 -0.44 -18.70
C TRP A 85 5.82 -1.61 -18.38
N ARG A 86 5.15 -1.57 -17.23
CA ARG A 86 4.19 -2.61 -16.79
C ARG A 86 2.74 -2.21 -17.04
N ASP A 87 2.41 -0.96 -16.73
CA ASP A 87 1.04 -0.47 -16.62
C ASP A 87 0.59 0.29 -17.89
N GLY A 88 1.55 0.66 -18.76
CA GLY A 88 1.33 1.58 -19.87
C GLY A 88 1.26 3.04 -19.41
N HIS A 89 1.01 3.94 -20.34
CA HIS A 89 0.84 5.36 -20.06
C HIS A 89 -0.55 5.65 -19.48
N ILE A 90 -0.58 6.35 -18.34
CA ILE A 90 -1.80 6.88 -17.71
C ILE A 90 -1.63 8.41 -17.70
N PRO A 91 -2.25 9.14 -18.64
CA PRO A 91 -1.94 10.56 -18.89
C PRO A 91 -2.03 11.46 -17.66
N VAL A 92 -3.00 11.25 -16.79
CA VAL A 92 -3.20 12.04 -15.58
C VAL A 92 -2.12 11.79 -14.51
N ILE A 93 -1.48 10.62 -14.53
CA ILE A 93 -0.33 10.32 -13.66
C ILE A 93 0.95 10.84 -14.32
N ASP A 94 1.11 10.61 -15.63
CA ASP A 94 2.28 11.06 -16.39
C ASP A 94 2.44 12.59 -16.35
N SER A 95 1.32 13.32 -16.36
CA SER A 95 1.32 14.79 -16.22
C SER A 95 1.60 15.27 -14.80
N GLY A 96 1.56 14.38 -13.81
CA GLY A 96 1.66 14.75 -12.39
C GLY A 96 0.40 15.43 -11.83
N GLU A 97 -0.71 15.42 -12.56
CA GLU A 97 -2.00 15.96 -12.11
C GLU A 97 -2.55 15.16 -10.92
N LYS A 98 -2.41 13.82 -10.97
CA LYS A 98 -2.84 12.92 -9.89
C LYS A 98 -1.78 11.87 -9.57
N THR A 99 -1.79 11.42 -8.34
CA THR A 99 -1.09 10.20 -7.93
C THR A 99 -1.94 8.95 -8.23
N VAL A 100 -1.30 7.79 -8.19
CA VAL A 100 -1.99 6.49 -8.29
C VAL A 100 -3.09 6.35 -7.23
N TYR A 101 -2.81 6.85 -6.02
CA TYR A 101 -3.70 6.68 -4.86
C TYR A 101 -4.88 7.64 -4.90
N GLU A 102 -4.72 8.84 -5.47
CA GLU A 102 -5.85 9.74 -5.76
C GLU A 102 -6.79 9.11 -6.78
N LEU A 103 -6.25 8.46 -7.83
CA LEU A 103 -7.09 7.70 -8.78
C LEU A 103 -7.81 6.54 -8.10
N ARG A 104 -7.14 5.83 -7.16
CA ARG A 104 -7.78 4.78 -6.39
C ARG A 104 -8.89 5.34 -5.51
N GLN A 105 -8.66 6.46 -4.85
CA GLN A 105 -9.67 7.12 -4.01
C GLN A 105 -10.90 7.54 -4.84
N GLU A 106 -10.72 8.03 -6.06
CA GLU A 106 -11.83 8.36 -6.96
C GLU A 106 -12.66 7.14 -7.36
N GLN A 107 -12.05 5.98 -7.50
CA GLN A 107 -12.76 4.73 -7.79
C GLN A 107 -13.49 4.18 -6.56
N LEU A 108 -12.88 4.32 -5.40
CA LEU A 108 -13.37 3.83 -4.12
C LEU A 108 -13.82 5.00 -3.24
N ARG A 109 -14.75 5.83 -3.75
CA ARG A 109 -15.17 7.10 -3.13
C ARG A 109 -15.71 6.98 -1.71
N ARG A 110 -16.19 5.79 -1.33
CA ARG A 110 -16.75 5.51 -0.01
C ARG A 110 -15.79 4.72 0.89
N SER A 111 -14.56 4.49 0.44
CA SER A 111 -13.51 3.83 1.20
C SER A 111 -12.45 4.83 1.62
N MET A 112 -11.61 4.46 2.57
CA MET A 112 -10.47 5.24 3.03
C MET A 112 -9.20 4.65 2.45
N VAL A 113 -8.73 5.21 1.32
CA VAL A 113 -7.53 4.71 0.64
C VAL A 113 -6.27 5.18 1.35
N VAL A 114 -5.30 4.29 1.48
CA VAL A 114 -3.98 4.59 2.04
C VAL A 114 -2.87 3.90 1.25
N GLN A 115 -1.83 4.64 0.89
CA GLN A 115 -0.58 4.09 0.37
C GLN A 115 0.10 3.27 1.45
N ALA A 116 0.44 2.00 1.16
CA ALA A 116 1.11 1.13 2.10
C ALA A 116 2.04 0.12 1.43
N PHE A 117 3.14 -0.29 2.11
CA PHE A 117 4.08 -1.33 1.69
C PHE A 117 4.72 -1.14 0.31
N THR A 118 4.80 0.08 -0.20
CA THR A 118 5.30 0.40 -1.54
C THR A 118 6.82 0.39 -1.65
N HIS A 119 7.54 0.50 -0.51
CA HIS A 119 9.00 0.58 -0.43
C HIS A 119 9.65 -0.67 0.15
N VAL A 120 8.95 -1.80 0.10
CA VAL A 120 9.47 -3.11 0.50
C VAL A 120 9.03 -4.16 -0.50
N GLN A 121 9.94 -5.03 -0.92
CA GLN A 121 9.58 -6.17 -1.78
C GLN A 121 8.83 -7.23 -0.97
N ALA A 122 7.85 -7.88 -1.60
CA ALA A 122 6.99 -8.87 -0.93
C ALA A 122 7.76 -9.92 -0.10
N PRO A 123 8.86 -10.56 -0.58
CA PRO A 123 9.60 -11.52 0.23
C PRO A 123 10.29 -10.92 1.46
N ARG A 124 10.48 -9.60 1.48
CA ARG A 124 11.14 -8.89 2.58
C ARG A 124 10.20 -8.39 3.66
N ILE A 125 8.90 -8.37 3.41
CA ILE A 125 7.91 -7.91 4.40
C ILE A 125 8.05 -8.70 5.71
N THR A 126 8.26 -10.01 5.63
CA THR A 126 8.37 -10.89 6.81
C THR A 126 9.80 -11.12 7.29
N THR A 127 10.82 -10.71 6.52
CA THR A 127 12.22 -11.04 6.81
C THR A 127 13.12 -9.85 7.11
N ALA A 128 12.75 -8.63 6.69
CA ALA A 128 13.57 -7.43 6.86
C ALA A 128 13.24 -6.63 8.13
N GLY A 129 12.17 -6.99 8.85
CA GLY A 129 11.75 -6.31 10.07
C GLY A 129 12.79 -6.33 11.18
N ARG A 130 12.85 -5.26 11.98
CA ARG A 130 13.71 -5.10 13.15
C ARG A 130 12.91 -4.65 14.36
N PRO A 131 13.36 -4.96 15.58
CA PRO A 131 12.71 -4.46 16.80
C PRO A 131 12.67 -2.93 16.84
N ALA A 132 11.71 -2.39 17.59
CA ALA A 132 11.63 -0.95 17.86
C ALA A 132 12.94 -0.42 18.45
N GLY A 133 13.37 0.77 18.01
CA GLY A 133 14.62 1.39 18.46
C GLY A 133 15.90 0.82 17.83
N HIS A 134 15.81 -0.16 16.95
CA HIS A 134 17.02 -0.67 16.27
C HIS A 134 17.56 0.40 15.30
N PRO A 135 18.87 0.74 15.32
CA PRO A 135 19.41 1.88 14.55
C PRO A 135 19.34 1.70 13.03
N ARG A 136 19.10 0.49 12.55
CA ARG A 136 18.92 0.19 11.12
C ARG A 136 17.52 -0.37 10.85
N ARG A 137 16.53 0.05 11.62
CA ARG A 137 15.14 -0.28 11.34
C ARG A 137 14.70 0.47 10.10
N LEU A 138 14.19 -0.27 9.12
CA LEU A 138 13.73 0.32 7.87
C LEU A 138 12.45 1.11 8.08
N ALA A 139 12.31 2.21 7.37
CA ALA A 139 11.11 3.02 7.35
C ALA A 139 10.38 2.88 6.01
N LEU A 140 9.07 2.93 6.05
CA LEU A 140 8.21 2.90 4.88
C LEU A 140 7.30 4.13 4.86
N PRO A 141 7.05 4.74 3.68
CA PRO A 141 6.13 5.86 3.58
C PRO A 141 4.68 5.40 3.72
N VAL A 142 3.86 6.25 4.29
CA VAL A 142 2.41 6.11 4.35
C VAL A 142 1.78 7.43 3.93
N SER A 143 0.73 7.39 3.12
CA SER A 143 -0.02 8.59 2.71
C SER A 143 -1.50 8.30 2.65
N SER A 144 -2.33 9.13 3.24
CA SER A 144 -3.79 9.05 3.17
C SER A 144 -4.40 10.42 3.45
N ASP A 145 -5.65 10.61 3.02
CA ASP A 145 -6.47 11.76 3.43
C ASP A 145 -7.24 11.48 4.74
N PHE A 146 -7.08 10.25 5.30
CA PHE A 146 -7.79 9.76 6.48
C PHE A 146 -6.80 9.40 7.60
N PRO A 147 -6.78 10.13 8.73
CA PRO A 147 -5.86 9.87 9.84
C PRO A 147 -5.96 8.44 10.41
N GLU A 148 -7.17 7.88 10.49
CA GLU A 148 -7.39 6.50 10.95
C GLU A 148 -6.75 5.44 10.05
N ALA A 149 -6.66 5.70 8.75
CA ALA A 149 -5.98 4.82 7.80
C ALA A 149 -4.46 4.89 7.97
N VAL A 150 -3.90 6.09 8.20
CA VAL A 150 -2.48 6.28 8.54
C VAL A 150 -2.14 5.56 9.83
N GLU A 151 -2.99 5.68 10.85
CA GLU A 151 -2.79 5.01 12.14
C GLU A 151 -2.80 3.48 12.01
N LEU A 152 -3.75 2.91 11.26
CA LEU A 152 -3.79 1.47 10.99
C LEU A 152 -2.49 0.99 10.34
N VAL A 153 -2.04 1.67 9.27
CA VAL A 153 -0.81 1.28 8.55
C VAL A 153 0.42 1.44 9.43
N THR A 154 0.50 2.50 10.23
CA THR A 154 1.61 2.72 11.17
C THR A 154 1.71 1.56 12.18
N ARG A 155 0.59 1.08 12.73
CA ARG A 155 0.56 -0.09 13.61
C ARG A 155 0.95 -1.38 12.89
N LEU A 156 0.50 -1.57 11.65
CA LEU A 156 0.90 -2.72 10.84
C LEU A 156 2.42 -2.69 10.57
N TYR A 157 2.97 -1.54 10.18
CA TYR A 157 4.40 -1.40 9.97
C TYR A 157 5.20 -1.74 11.23
N ASP A 158 4.81 -1.20 12.38
CA ASP A 158 5.48 -1.50 13.66
C ASP A 158 5.45 -3.01 13.97
N ARG A 159 4.31 -3.66 13.75
CA ARG A 159 4.15 -5.11 13.94
C ARG A 159 5.05 -5.94 13.01
N PHE A 160 5.26 -5.50 11.78
CA PHE A 160 6.19 -6.12 10.83
C PHE A 160 7.65 -5.70 11.05
N GLY A 161 7.93 -4.82 12.00
CA GLY A 161 9.28 -4.37 12.33
C GLY A 161 9.79 -3.24 11.46
N PHE A 162 8.90 -2.41 10.92
CA PHE A 162 9.21 -1.21 10.15
C PHE A 162 8.78 0.06 10.89
N ASP A 163 9.46 1.16 10.63
CA ASP A 163 9.00 2.49 11.00
C ASP A 163 8.07 3.07 9.94
N ALA A 164 7.15 3.93 10.33
CA ALA A 164 6.32 4.71 9.41
C ALA A 164 6.86 6.13 9.27
N VAL A 165 6.85 6.67 8.04
CA VAL A 165 7.01 8.10 7.77
C VAL A 165 5.73 8.58 7.09
N ASP A 166 4.98 9.43 7.79
CA ASP A 166 3.76 10.03 7.26
C ASP A 166 4.10 11.05 6.18
N ASN A 167 3.63 10.78 4.97
CA ASN A 167 3.78 11.61 3.78
C ASN A 167 2.40 12.02 3.23
N SER A 168 1.42 12.15 4.13
CA SER A 168 0.06 12.57 3.78
C SER A 168 0.01 14.04 3.31
N PRO A 169 -1.01 14.43 2.56
CA PRO A 169 -2.14 13.67 2.06
C PRO A 169 -1.81 12.76 0.86
N LEU A 170 -2.81 12.07 0.26
CA LEU A 170 -2.61 11.23 -0.94
C LEU A 170 -1.98 12.00 -2.11
N SER A 171 -2.26 13.29 -2.22
CA SER A 171 -1.67 14.18 -3.24
C SER A 171 -0.16 14.40 -3.08
N GLU A 172 0.42 14.05 -1.93
CA GLU A 172 1.88 14.12 -1.69
C GLU A 172 2.58 12.78 -1.91
N ALA A 173 1.86 11.69 -2.16
CA ALA A 173 2.43 10.36 -2.39
C ALA A 173 3.42 10.29 -3.57
N TRP A 174 3.36 11.25 -4.50
CA TRP A 174 4.33 11.39 -5.59
C TRP A 174 5.78 11.53 -5.10
N ARG A 175 6.02 12.03 -3.87
CA ARG A 175 7.37 12.19 -3.32
C ARG A 175 8.11 10.87 -3.14
N SER A 176 7.35 9.78 -3.03
CA SER A 176 7.86 8.43 -2.90
C SER A 176 7.71 7.61 -4.19
N ALA A 177 7.29 8.22 -5.31
CA ALA A 177 7.09 7.53 -6.58
C ALA A 177 8.43 7.15 -7.25
N PRO A 178 8.42 6.21 -8.22
CA PRO A 178 9.59 5.90 -9.05
C PRO A 178 10.25 7.15 -9.63
N GLY A 179 11.58 7.20 -9.57
CA GLY A 179 12.37 8.35 -10.01
C GLY A 179 12.53 9.47 -8.98
N GLN A 180 12.01 9.31 -7.79
CA GLN A 180 12.25 10.22 -6.66
C GLN A 180 13.36 9.69 -5.73
N PRO A 181 14.03 10.55 -4.95
CA PRO A 181 15.12 10.11 -4.06
C PRO A 181 14.73 8.98 -3.11
N ALA A 182 13.53 9.03 -2.53
CA ALA A 182 13.02 7.99 -1.64
C ALA A 182 12.87 6.63 -2.36
N TRP A 183 12.55 6.62 -3.65
CA TRP A 183 12.47 5.41 -4.46
C TRP A 183 13.84 4.83 -4.78
N ASP A 184 14.82 5.67 -5.13
CA ASP A 184 16.16 5.22 -5.53
C ASP A 184 16.89 4.53 -4.37
N ALA A 185 16.58 4.91 -3.13
CA ALA A 185 17.13 4.32 -1.90
C ALA A 185 16.21 3.28 -1.25
N LEU A 186 15.18 2.84 -1.96
CA LEU A 186 14.16 1.94 -1.41
C LEU A 186 14.78 0.69 -0.76
N GLN A 187 14.19 0.24 0.35
CA GLN A 187 14.60 -0.89 1.18
C GLN A 187 15.89 -0.71 2.01
N HIS A 188 16.44 0.49 2.05
CA HIS A 188 17.68 0.77 2.80
C HIS A 188 17.59 1.97 3.74
N GLN A 189 16.43 2.64 3.79
CA GLN A 189 16.25 3.89 4.52
C GLN A 189 15.76 3.67 5.94
N THR A 190 16.39 4.34 6.89
CA THR A 190 15.87 4.61 8.22
C THR A 190 14.81 5.73 8.17
N ARG A 191 14.15 6.01 9.29
CA ARG A 191 13.16 7.09 9.38
C ARG A 191 13.72 8.44 8.96
N ASP A 192 14.92 8.80 9.45
CA ASP A 192 15.54 10.10 9.16
C ASP A 192 15.95 10.21 7.68
N GLU A 193 16.52 9.15 7.12
CA GLU A 193 16.90 9.09 5.71
C GLU A 193 15.68 9.20 4.80
N LEU A 194 14.62 8.45 5.07
CA LEU A 194 13.38 8.52 4.29
C LEU A 194 12.74 9.90 4.39
N THR A 195 12.69 10.48 5.58
CA THR A 195 12.16 11.85 5.78
C THR A 195 12.94 12.88 4.95
N ALA A 196 14.28 12.78 4.96
CA ALA A 196 15.14 13.67 4.17
C ALA A 196 14.94 13.48 2.66
N ASP A 197 14.76 12.23 2.20
CA ASP A 197 14.56 11.92 0.79
C ASP A 197 13.19 12.37 0.28
N LEU A 198 12.14 12.19 1.05
CA LEU A 198 10.82 12.76 0.75
C LEU A 198 10.85 14.28 0.64
N ALA A 199 11.61 14.95 1.52
CA ALA A 199 11.78 16.41 1.47
C ALA A 199 12.58 16.90 0.25
N ARG A 200 13.48 16.06 -0.29
CA ARG A 200 14.28 16.36 -1.50
C ARG A 200 13.55 16.09 -2.81
N ALA A 201 12.41 15.43 -2.78
CA ALA A 201 11.62 15.10 -3.97
C ALA A 201 11.29 16.36 -4.79
N ARG A 202 11.27 16.22 -6.12
CA ARG A 202 10.97 17.32 -7.05
C ARG A 202 9.92 16.85 -8.07
N ARG A 203 8.87 17.62 -8.26
CA ARG A 203 7.96 17.39 -9.40
C ARG A 203 8.72 17.66 -10.68
N THR A 204 8.91 16.62 -11.51
CA THR A 204 9.33 16.82 -12.89
C THR A 204 8.11 17.29 -13.66
N THR A 205 8.02 18.61 -13.89
CA THR A 205 7.14 19.12 -14.95
C THR A 205 7.72 18.61 -16.26
N THR A 206 7.08 17.66 -16.91
CA THR A 206 7.30 17.40 -18.33
C THR A 206 6.83 18.68 -19.05
N ALA A 207 7.73 19.64 -19.18
CA ALA A 207 7.55 20.77 -20.09
C ALA A 207 7.29 20.17 -21.46
N GLY A 208 6.17 20.52 -22.05
CA GLY A 208 5.69 20.00 -23.32
C GLY A 208 6.80 19.89 -24.35
N GLY A 209 6.87 18.74 -25.00
CA GLY A 209 7.79 18.48 -26.07
C GLY A 209 7.79 19.66 -27.06
N ARG A 210 8.90 20.37 -27.09
CA ARG A 210 9.19 21.20 -28.24
C ARG A 210 9.54 20.24 -29.35
N ASP A 211 8.56 20.05 -30.23
CA ASP A 211 8.78 19.60 -31.59
C ASP A 211 10.00 20.36 -32.15
N ARG A 212 11.11 19.67 -32.36
CA ARG A 212 12.18 20.18 -33.21
C ARG A 212 12.04 19.42 -34.51
N GLY A 213 11.46 20.14 -35.50
CA GLY A 213 11.41 19.76 -36.88
C GLY A 213 12.78 19.51 -37.51
#